data_975cee1776c1a7d500c1fe2112e65ea2
#
_entry.id   975cee1776c1a7d500c1fe2112e65ea2
#
_cell.length_a   1.000
_cell.length_b   1.000
_cell.length_c   1.000
_cell.angle_alpha   90.00
_cell.angle_beta   90.00
_cell.angle_gamma   90.00
#
_symmetry.space_group_name_H-M   'P 1'
#
loop_
_entity.id
_entity.type
_entity.pdbx_description
1 polymer ?
#
loop_
_entity_poly.entity_id
_entity_poly.type
_entity_poly.pdbx_seq_one_letter_code
_entity_poly.pdbx_strand_id
1 'polypeptide(L)'
;MNNCPTRLFSLATPVGERMARLLKLLALLLTLLVKRADSTPTTRDTDAMATALRILSEAPLIDGHNDWPLQLRRLHPGGIRGVNLTSINSTQTNLERIRRGNVSAQFWSAYTMCSTQSLDAVRLTLEQIDLIHRVVENSAILRLALTAQDIRAAWRAGKVSSLIGVEGGHSIDSSLGALRTLHRLGARYMSLTHDCNTPWADTWLVDVGKVQPRSHGLSTFGKAVVREMNRLGMMVDLSHTSLATAHAALGVSKAPVIFSHSAAKQLCDHGRNVPDELLKALASNGGIVMINFYNKFTSCGGAPSIATVADHFDHVKSVAGYTAVGFGSDFDGVMSFPDGLKDPSGFPLLVAELVRRRWNDTELKAALGGNLLRVMEQVEEVSRNHSENVQEDLIPVDELGPELKCRTAYGHPQMVPSRSRASRGHGAHQLLLVLPSLLLALMSARDAHS
;
A
#
# COMPACT_ATOMS: atom_id res chain seq x y z
N MET A 1 31.84 66.25 52.67
CA MET A 1 30.78 65.96 53.64
C MET A 1 30.22 64.61 53.30
N ASN A 2 30.49 63.67 54.17
CA ASN A 2 30.23 62.23 54.05
C ASN A 2 28.78 61.89 54.18
N ASN A 3 28.26 60.91 53.36
CA ASN A 3 27.16 60.07 53.77
C ASN A 3 27.35 58.69 53.19
N CYS A 4 27.63 57.73 54.07
CA CYS A 4 27.75 56.32 53.86
C CYS A 4 26.34 55.68 54.01
N PRO A 5 25.88 54.80 53.12
CA PRO A 5 24.68 53.98 53.32
C PRO A 5 25.05 52.63 53.97
N THR A 6 24.47 52.38 55.13
CA THR A 6 24.48 51.11 55.86
C THR A 6 23.86 49.97 55.06
N ARG A 7 24.64 48.90 54.78
CA ARG A 7 24.13 47.64 54.32
C ARG A 7 23.54 46.82 55.49
N LEU A 8 22.24 46.55 55.35
CA LEU A 8 21.58 45.52 56.15
C LEU A 8 21.87 44.16 55.52
N PHE A 9 22.70 43.36 56.17
CA PHE A 9 22.84 41.93 55.82
C PHE A 9 21.65 41.17 56.42
N SER A 10 20.74 40.67 55.54
CA SER A 10 19.76 39.66 55.89
C SER A 10 20.45 38.30 55.91
N LEU A 11 20.64 37.75 57.10
CA LEU A 11 21.04 36.34 57.27
C LEU A 11 19.84 35.43 57.02
N ALA A 12 19.65 35.03 55.76
CA ALA A 12 18.78 33.90 55.43
C ALA A 12 19.50 32.61 55.85
N THR A 13 18.94 31.90 56.81
CA THR A 13 19.54 30.71 57.41
C THR A 13 19.62 29.56 56.36
N PRO A 14 20.77 28.88 56.30
CA PRO A 14 20.97 27.78 55.28
C PRO A 14 20.09 26.54 55.51
N VAL A 15 19.30 26.49 56.59
CA VAL A 15 18.37 25.38 56.90
C VAL A 15 17.09 25.43 56.06
N GLY A 16 16.55 26.64 55.74
CA GLY A 16 15.31 26.78 54.97
C GLY A 16 15.48 26.35 53.50
N GLU A 17 16.62 26.66 52.86
CA GLU A 17 16.88 26.23 51.50
C GLU A 17 17.12 24.71 51.36
N ARG A 18 17.78 24.10 52.33
CA ARG A 18 17.97 22.65 52.37
C ARG A 18 16.65 21.89 52.53
N MET A 19 15.75 22.40 53.38
CA MET A 19 14.43 21.81 53.59
C MET A 19 13.54 21.98 52.38
N ALA A 20 13.57 23.11 51.66
CA ALA A 20 12.85 23.33 50.42
C ALA A 20 13.35 22.43 49.27
N ARG A 21 14.65 22.18 49.18
CA ARG A 21 15.25 21.23 48.23
C ARG A 21 14.87 19.78 48.55
N LEU A 22 14.85 19.40 49.83
CA LEU A 22 14.42 18.06 50.24
C LEU A 22 12.95 17.80 49.95
N LEU A 23 12.07 18.77 50.20
CA LEU A 23 10.63 18.67 49.85
C LEU A 23 10.38 18.58 48.37
N LYS A 24 11.13 19.32 47.53
CA LYS A 24 11.05 19.20 46.04
C LYS A 24 11.54 17.83 45.54
N LEU A 25 12.61 17.28 46.13
CA LEU A 25 13.09 15.95 45.83
C LEU A 25 12.10 14.84 46.26
N LEU A 26 11.49 14.97 47.43
CA LEU A 26 10.45 14.06 47.92
C LEU A 26 9.21 14.11 47.03
N ALA A 27 8.76 15.30 46.62
CA ALA A 27 7.63 15.47 45.69
C ALA A 27 7.94 14.88 44.30
N LEU A 28 9.19 15.03 43.80
CA LEU A 28 9.63 14.43 42.54
C LEU A 28 9.72 12.90 42.64
N LEU A 29 10.22 12.37 43.77
CA LEU A 29 10.26 10.93 44.05
C LEU A 29 8.84 10.35 44.21
N LEU A 30 7.92 11.05 44.89
CA LEU A 30 6.52 10.65 44.98
C LEU A 30 5.82 10.63 43.60
N THR A 31 6.05 11.66 42.78
CA THR A 31 5.53 11.67 41.39
C THR A 31 6.13 10.60 40.51
N LEU A 32 7.41 10.23 40.69
CA LEU A 32 8.04 9.12 39.99
C LEU A 32 7.55 7.76 40.50
N LEU A 33 7.27 7.62 41.80
CA LEU A 33 6.71 6.41 42.42
C LEU A 33 5.25 6.21 42.02
N VAL A 34 4.44 7.27 41.97
CA VAL A 34 3.06 7.23 41.47
C VAL A 34 3.03 6.86 39.99
N LYS A 35 3.88 7.47 39.14
CA LYS A 35 4.01 7.09 37.71
C LYS A 35 4.51 5.66 37.51
N ARG A 36 5.28 5.11 38.46
CA ARG A 36 5.77 3.73 38.42
C ARG A 36 4.74 2.72 38.92
N ALA A 37 3.86 3.13 39.84
CA ALA A 37 2.74 2.32 40.32
C ALA A 37 1.64 2.17 39.23
N ASP A 38 1.41 3.21 38.40
CA ASP A 38 0.51 3.17 37.28
C ASP A 38 1.01 2.31 36.09
N SER A 39 2.26 1.85 36.12
CA SER A 39 2.88 1.04 35.04
C SER A 39 2.89 -0.46 35.31
N THR A 40 2.39 -0.93 36.45
CA THR A 40 2.21 -2.38 36.66
C THR A 40 0.93 -2.85 35.95
N PRO A 41 1.04 -3.87 35.04
CA PRO A 41 -0.14 -4.40 34.35
C PRO A 41 -1.18 -4.85 35.39
N THR A 42 -2.42 -4.43 35.20
CA THR A 42 -3.53 -4.94 36.02
C THR A 42 -3.78 -6.43 35.70
N THR A 43 -4.41 -7.18 36.59
CA THR A 43 -4.82 -8.56 36.30
C THR A 43 -5.68 -8.64 35.03
N ARG A 44 -6.49 -7.62 34.77
CA ARG A 44 -7.30 -7.49 33.56
C ARG A 44 -6.44 -7.32 32.28
N ASP A 45 -5.29 -6.64 32.39
CA ASP A 45 -4.38 -6.46 31.25
C ASP A 45 -3.60 -7.73 30.93
N THR A 46 -3.20 -8.48 31.96
CA THR A 46 -2.55 -9.80 31.78
C THR A 46 -3.51 -10.81 31.17
N ASP A 47 -4.77 -10.81 31.57
CA ASP A 47 -5.83 -11.67 31.01
C ASP A 47 -6.14 -11.33 29.55
N ALA A 48 -6.19 -10.02 29.22
CA ALA A 48 -6.43 -9.59 27.83
C ALA A 48 -5.27 -9.96 26.92
N MET A 49 -4.02 -9.81 27.37
CA MET A 49 -2.85 -10.22 26.61
C MET A 49 -2.76 -11.74 26.43
N ALA A 50 -3.04 -12.51 27.48
CA ALA A 50 -3.07 -13.97 27.39
C ALA A 50 -4.14 -14.44 26.37
N THR A 51 -5.32 -13.83 26.39
CA THR A 51 -6.39 -14.08 25.40
C THR A 51 -5.94 -13.70 24.00
N ALA A 52 -5.31 -12.51 23.81
CA ALA A 52 -4.81 -12.08 22.50
C ALA A 52 -3.78 -13.08 21.93
N LEU A 53 -2.82 -13.53 22.73
CA LEU A 53 -1.80 -14.50 22.30
C LEU A 53 -2.44 -15.85 21.94
N ARG A 54 -3.42 -16.31 22.70
CA ARG A 54 -4.19 -17.51 22.38
C ARG A 54 -4.88 -17.37 21.02
N ILE A 55 -5.62 -16.27 20.79
CA ILE A 55 -6.32 -16.04 19.51
C ILE A 55 -5.33 -15.97 18.34
N LEU A 56 -4.19 -15.30 18.52
CA LEU A 56 -3.11 -15.23 17.51
C LEU A 56 -2.49 -16.59 17.19
N SER A 57 -2.54 -17.54 18.13
CA SER A 57 -2.12 -18.93 17.87
C SER A 57 -3.18 -19.79 17.17
N GLU A 58 -4.44 -19.37 17.20
CA GLU A 58 -5.58 -20.10 16.63
C GLU A 58 -6.01 -19.59 15.25
N ALA A 59 -5.59 -18.38 14.86
CA ALA A 59 -5.92 -17.77 13.58
C ALA A 59 -4.76 -16.96 13.02
N PRO A 60 -4.52 -16.99 11.68
CA PRO A 60 -3.44 -16.23 11.08
C PRO A 60 -3.74 -14.72 11.12
N LEU A 61 -2.78 -13.93 11.62
CA LEU A 61 -2.79 -12.48 11.45
C LEU A 61 -2.23 -12.15 10.07
N ILE A 62 -3.02 -11.44 9.27
CA ILE A 62 -2.66 -10.99 7.92
C ILE A 62 -2.66 -9.46 7.88
N ASP A 63 -1.53 -8.88 7.55
CA ASP A 63 -1.39 -7.44 7.34
C ASP A 63 -1.49 -7.09 5.84
N GLY A 64 -2.42 -6.21 5.51
CA GLY A 64 -2.78 -5.87 4.14
C GLY A 64 -1.78 -4.96 3.41
N HIS A 65 -0.87 -4.29 4.14
CA HIS A 65 0.05 -3.34 3.49
C HIS A 65 1.31 -3.05 4.31
N ASN A 66 2.46 -3.13 3.63
CA ASN A 66 3.76 -2.82 4.23
C ASN A 66 4.78 -2.45 3.14
N ASP A 67 5.47 -1.32 3.32
CA ASP A 67 6.42 -0.76 2.36
C ASP A 67 7.88 -1.10 2.64
N TRP A 68 8.14 -2.16 3.38
CA TRP A 68 9.51 -2.60 3.62
C TRP A 68 10.33 -2.75 2.34
N PRO A 69 9.80 -3.28 1.21
CA PRO A 69 10.55 -3.34 -0.05
C PRO A 69 11.01 -1.98 -0.56
N LEU A 70 10.20 -0.93 -0.40
CA LEU A 70 10.58 0.44 -0.75
C LEU A 70 11.76 0.92 0.09
N GLN A 71 11.72 0.71 1.42
CA GLN A 71 12.80 1.12 2.31
C GLN A 71 14.07 0.31 2.05
N LEU A 72 13.97 -0.99 1.81
CA LEU A 72 15.13 -1.82 1.44
C LEU A 72 15.81 -1.29 0.19
N ARG A 73 15.03 -0.95 -0.85
CA ARG A 73 15.57 -0.37 -2.09
C ARG A 73 16.23 0.99 -1.86
N ARG A 74 15.64 1.86 -1.04
CA ARG A 74 16.17 3.21 -0.74
C ARG A 74 17.45 3.16 0.07
N LEU A 75 17.51 2.27 1.07
CA LEU A 75 18.64 2.14 1.98
C LEU A 75 19.78 1.31 1.39
N HIS A 76 19.47 0.41 0.47
CA HIS A 76 20.43 -0.51 -0.15
C HIS A 76 20.35 -0.46 -1.68
N PRO A 77 20.73 0.66 -2.32
CA PRO A 77 20.64 0.83 -3.78
C PRO A 77 21.48 -0.18 -4.57
N GLY A 78 22.50 -0.78 -3.94
CA GLY A 78 23.31 -1.88 -4.49
C GLY A 78 22.68 -3.26 -4.34
N GLY A 79 21.48 -3.37 -3.77
CA GLY A 79 20.78 -4.63 -3.50
C GLY A 79 20.93 -5.14 -2.07
N ILE A 80 20.23 -6.21 -1.76
CA ILE A 80 20.11 -6.75 -0.39
C ILE A 80 21.15 -7.82 -0.03
N ARG A 81 22.14 -8.08 -0.88
CA ARG A 81 23.19 -9.07 -0.60
C ARG A 81 23.96 -8.64 0.65
N GLY A 82 24.02 -9.53 1.65
CA GLY A 82 24.71 -9.28 2.92
C GLY A 82 23.93 -8.41 3.91
N VAL A 83 22.73 -7.96 3.58
CA VAL A 83 21.85 -7.24 4.52
C VAL A 83 21.25 -8.25 5.50
N ASN A 84 21.40 -7.99 6.81
CA ASN A 84 20.76 -8.83 7.83
C ASN A 84 19.28 -8.47 7.98
N LEU A 85 18.44 -9.12 7.18
CA LEU A 85 16.98 -8.89 7.17
C LEU A 85 16.30 -9.28 8.50
N THR A 86 16.96 -10.08 9.35
CA THR A 86 16.40 -10.52 10.63
C THR A 86 16.40 -9.37 11.64
N SER A 87 17.46 -8.55 11.68
CA SER A 87 17.67 -7.56 12.75
C SER A 87 17.96 -6.14 12.24
N ILE A 88 17.71 -5.86 10.96
CA ILE A 88 17.85 -4.49 10.42
C ILE A 88 17.01 -3.49 11.25
N ASN A 89 17.65 -2.42 11.73
CA ASN A 89 17.02 -1.43 12.63
C ASN A 89 16.71 -0.08 11.95
N SER A 90 17.16 0.10 10.71
CA SER A 90 16.89 1.32 9.91
C SER A 90 15.50 1.34 9.28
N THR A 91 14.74 0.26 9.41
CA THR A 91 13.35 0.11 8.96
C THR A 91 12.45 -0.23 10.15
N GLN A 92 11.15 0.01 10.03
CA GLN A 92 10.18 -0.41 11.06
C GLN A 92 9.99 -1.93 11.03
N THR A 93 10.05 -2.52 9.84
CA THR A 93 9.91 -3.95 9.63
C THR A 93 11.26 -4.66 9.61
N ASN A 94 11.35 -5.80 10.27
CA ASN A 94 12.37 -6.82 10.10
C ASN A 94 11.79 -8.18 10.46
N LEU A 95 12.49 -9.29 10.16
CA LEU A 95 11.94 -10.62 10.37
C LEU A 95 11.74 -10.99 11.85
N GLU A 96 12.54 -10.42 12.75
CA GLU A 96 12.35 -10.61 14.20
C GLU A 96 11.07 -9.94 14.68
N ARG A 97 10.80 -8.69 14.26
CA ARG A 97 9.58 -7.95 14.62
C ARG A 97 8.33 -8.59 14.02
N ILE A 98 8.39 -9.08 12.79
CA ILE A 98 7.33 -9.89 12.17
C ILE A 98 6.98 -11.09 13.07
N ARG A 99 7.98 -11.86 13.53
CA ARG A 99 7.75 -13.00 14.41
C ARG A 99 7.19 -12.58 15.77
N ARG A 100 7.73 -11.54 16.38
CA ARG A 100 7.27 -11.02 17.68
C ARG A 100 5.85 -10.49 17.60
N GLY A 101 5.45 -9.95 16.44
CA GLY A 101 4.09 -9.49 16.14
C GLY A 101 3.11 -10.61 15.81
N ASN A 102 3.54 -11.88 15.79
CA ASN A 102 2.72 -13.03 15.35
C ASN A 102 2.11 -12.84 13.95
N VAL A 103 2.78 -12.08 13.07
CA VAL A 103 2.34 -11.89 11.68
C VAL A 103 2.49 -13.20 10.94
N SER A 104 1.39 -13.71 10.40
CA SER A 104 1.32 -14.97 9.66
C SER A 104 1.36 -14.78 8.14
N ALA A 105 0.91 -13.61 7.68
CA ALA A 105 0.97 -13.23 6.29
C ALA A 105 1.12 -11.70 6.15
N GLN A 106 1.89 -11.28 5.15
CA GLN A 106 2.17 -9.88 4.88
C GLN A 106 2.02 -9.60 3.39
N PHE A 107 1.20 -8.60 3.05
CA PHE A 107 1.26 -7.99 1.74
C PHE A 107 2.38 -6.96 1.69
N TRP A 108 3.34 -7.21 0.81
CA TRP A 108 4.44 -6.31 0.50
C TRP A 108 4.04 -5.39 -0.64
N SER A 109 4.20 -4.10 -0.45
CA SER A 109 3.91 -3.09 -1.48
C SER A 109 4.99 -3.10 -2.56
N ALA A 110 4.57 -3.35 -3.81
CA ALA A 110 5.35 -3.04 -4.99
C ALA A 110 5.01 -1.62 -5.44
N TYR A 111 5.51 -0.65 -4.68
CA TYR A 111 5.26 0.77 -4.86
C TYR A 111 6.29 1.42 -5.77
N THR A 112 5.82 2.36 -6.60
CA THR A 112 6.65 3.31 -7.34
C THR A 112 6.05 4.72 -7.21
N MET A 113 6.90 5.74 -7.23
CA MET A 113 6.46 7.13 -7.03
C MET A 113 5.59 7.61 -8.19
N CYS A 114 4.59 8.44 -7.91
CA CYS A 114 3.74 9.08 -8.92
C CYS A 114 4.52 9.85 -10.01
N SER A 115 5.70 10.37 -9.67
CA SER A 115 6.59 11.04 -10.63
C SER A 115 7.16 10.12 -11.72
N THR A 116 6.99 8.80 -11.58
CA THR A 116 7.42 7.80 -12.57
C THR A 116 6.33 7.48 -13.59
N GLN A 117 5.12 8.01 -13.39
CA GLN A 117 3.99 7.81 -14.30
C GLN A 117 4.34 8.25 -15.71
N SER A 118 3.98 7.42 -16.71
CA SER A 118 4.29 7.63 -18.14
C SER A 118 5.78 7.70 -18.48
N LEU A 119 6.65 7.34 -17.53
CA LEU A 119 8.10 7.22 -17.69
C LEU A 119 8.54 5.76 -17.47
N ASP A 120 9.09 5.47 -16.32
CA ASP A 120 9.67 4.16 -16.01
C ASP A 120 8.90 3.37 -14.91
N ALA A 121 7.65 3.73 -14.62
CA ALA A 121 6.85 3.10 -13.58
C ALA A 121 6.79 1.57 -13.72
N VAL A 122 6.54 1.05 -14.94
CA VAL A 122 6.47 -0.41 -15.19
C VAL A 122 7.80 -1.09 -14.82
N ARG A 123 8.94 -0.53 -15.29
CA ARG A 123 10.27 -1.07 -14.98
C ARG A 123 10.52 -1.09 -13.47
N LEU A 124 10.22 0.01 -12.79
CA LEU A 124 10.44 0.12 -11.34
C LEU A 124 9.53 -0.81 -10.55
N THR A 125 8.30 -1.03 -11.00
CA THR A 125 7.38 -2.01 -10.39
C THR A 125 7.92 -3.44 -10.54
N LEU A 126 8.45 -3.80 -11.71
CA LEU A 126 9.09 -5.10 -11.92
C LEU A 126 10.32 -5.29 -11.00
N GLU A 127 11.13 -4.25 -10.83
CA GLU A 127 12.28 -4.28 -9.91
C GLU A 127 11.85 -4.41 -8.44
N GLN A 128 10.71 -3.82 -8.04
CA GLN A 128 10.17 -4.00 -6.69
C GLN A 128 9.67 -5.44 -6.48
N ILE A 129 8.98 -6.01 -7.45
CA ILE A 129 8.53 -7.41 -7.41
C ILE A 129 9.73 -8.36 -7.33
N ASP A 130 10.77 -8.14 -8.16
CA ASP A 130 12.03 -8.90 -8.09
C ASP A 130 12.67 -8.81 -6.69
N LEU A 131 12.72 -7.62 -6.10
CA LEU A 131 13.24 -7.43 -4.76
C LEU A 131 12.44 -8.24 -3.73
N ILE A 132 11.11 -8.22 -3.81
CA ILE A 132 10.24 -9.02 -2.92
C ILE A 132 10.55 -10.51 -3.06
N HIS A 133 10.65 -11.03 -4.27
CA HIS A 133 11.03 -12.43 -4.51
C HIS A 133 12.37 -12.76 -3.88
N ARG A 134 13.39 -11.94 -4.08
CA ARG A 134 14.72 -12.12 -3.47
C ARG A 134 14.69 -12.06 -1.95
N VAL A 135 13.87 -11.20 -1.33
CA VAL A 135 13.67 -11.17 0.12
C VAL A 135 13.09 -12.50 0.62
N VAL A 136 12.09 -13.03 -0.09
CA VAL A 136 11.46 -14.32 0.25
C VAL A 136 12.44 -15.49 0.09
N GLU A 137 13.16 -15.55 -1.02
CA GLU A 137 14.14 -16.61 -1.33
C GLU A 137 15.29 -16.64 -0.32
N ASN A 138 15.74 -15.48 0.15
CA ASN A 138 16.82 -15.35 1.13
C ASN A 138 16.35 -15.52 2.58
N SER A 139 15.10 -15.92 2.82
CA SER A 139 14.53 -16.08 4.16
C SER A 139 14.09 -17.50 4.45
N ALA A 140 14.54 -18.04 5.57
CA ALA A 140 14.09 -19.36 6.04
C ALA A 140 12.63 -19.35 6.54
N ILE A 141 12.08 -18.19 6.92
CA ILE A 141 10.73 -18.10 7.51
C ILE A 141 9.67 -17.64 6.52
N LEU A 142 10.03 -16.92 5.45
CA LEU A 142 9.09 -16.41 4.45
C LEU A 142 8.76 -17.47 3.39
N ARG A 143 7.55 -17.42 2.85
CA ARG A 143 7.09 -18.22 1.71
C ARG A 143 6.20 -17.37 0.83
N LEU A 144 6.44 -17.37 -0.47
CA LEU A 144 5.52 -16.75 -1.43
C LEU A 144 4.18 -17.48 -1.37
N ALA A 145 3.11 -16.70 -1.28
CA ALA A 145 1.74 -17.22 -1.33
C ALA A 145 0.98 -16.54 -2.48
N LEU A 146 0.28 -17.34 -3.27
CA LEU A 146 -0.48 -16.88 -4.43
C LEU A 146 -1.99 -17.09 -4.27
N THR A 147 -2.39 -17.88 -3.27
CA THR A 147 -3.77 -18.25 -2.99
C THR A 147 -4.06 -18.18 -1.50
N ALA A 148 -5.34 -18.11 -1.13
CA ALA A 148 -5.77 -18.23 0.26
C ALA A 148 -5.35 -19.58 0.86
N GLN A 149 -5.31 -20.65 0.05
CA GLN A 149 -4.84 -21.97 0.48
C GLN A 149 -3.36 -21.98 0.82
N ASP A 150 -2.50 -21.27 0.04
CA ASP A 150 -1.07 -21.14 0.30
C ASP A 150 -0.83 -20.46 1.66
N ILE A 151 -1.62 -19.42 1.98
CA ILE A 151 -1.54 -18.73 3.29
C ILE A 151 -1.83 -19.72 4.42
N ARG A 152 -2.91 -20.50 4.31
CA ARG A 152 -3.28 -21.49 5.31
C ARG A 152 -2.20 -22.58 5.45
N ALA A 153 -1.62 -23.02 4.34
CA ALA A 153 -0.57 -24.04 4.33
C ALA A 153 0.72 -23.52 4.97
N ALA A 154 1.16 -22.32 4.63
CA ALA A 154 2.35 -21.69 5.20
C ALA A 154 2.18 -21.47 6.72
N TRP A 155 1.02 -20.96 7.16
CA TRP A 155 0.73 -20.74 8.56
C TRP A 155 0.80 -22.05 9.38
N ARG A 156 0.17 -23.14 8.90
CA ARG A 156 0.26 -24.46 9.56
C ARG A 156 1.69 -24.99 9.64
N ALA A 157 2.53 -24.62 8.67
CA ALA A 157 3.96 -24.97 8.64
C ALA A 157 4.85 -24.03 9.48
N GLY A 158 4.26 -23.08 10.23
CA GLY A 158 5.01 -22.09 11.03
C GLY A 158 5.81 -21.10 10.17
N LYS A 159 5.38 -20.86 8.93
CA LYS A 159 5.97 -19.90 7.99
C LYS A 159 5.12 -18.66 7.87
N VAL A 160 5.73 -17.56 7.47
CA VAL A 160 5.06 -16.29 7.16
C VAL A 160 4.82 -16.21 5.64
N SER A 161 3.57 -16.10 5.25
CA SER A 161 3.22 -15.91 3.85
C SER A 161 3.60 -14.51 3.39
N SER A 162 4.25 -14.44 2.24
CA SER A 162 4.59 -13.20 1.54
C SER A 162 3.69 -13.07 0.32
N LEU A 163 2.94 -11.98 0.24
CA LEU A 163 2.06 -11.66 -0.89
C LEU A 163 2.52 -10.34 -1.49
N ILE A 164 2.16 -10.09 -2.73
CA ILE A 164 2.55 -8.89 -3.46
C ILE A 164 1.29 -8.07 -3.76
N GLY A 165 1.29 -6.81 -3.31
CA GLY A 165 0.33 -5.80 -3.70
C GLY A 165 0.98 -4.73 -4.55
N VAL A 166 0.40 -4.41 -5.70
CA VAL A 166 0.86 -3.29 -6.53
C VAL A 166 0.16 -2.04 -6.07
N GLU A 167 0.93 -1.03 -5.69
CA GLU A 167 0.36 0.22 -5.17
C GLU A 167 0.38 1.32 -6.22
N GLY A 168 -0.79 1.54 -6.81
CA GLY A 168 -1.05 2.56 -7.82
C GLY A 168 -1.11 2.03 -9.25
N GLY A 169 -2.24 2.29 -9.92
CA GLY A 169 -2.50 1.86 -11.29
C GLY A 169 -1.59 2.48 -12.36
N HIS A 170 -0.81 3.52 -12.00
CA HIS A 170 0.26 4.03 -12.86
C HIS A 170 1.36 2.99 -13.14
N SER A 171 1.47 1.97 -12.28
CA SER A 171 2.39 0.83 -12.43
C SER A 171 2.13 -0.03 -13.68
N ILE A 172 0.93 0.03 -14.26
CA ILE A 172 0.61 -0.71 -15.51
C ILE A 172 0.76 0.15 -16.76
N ASP A 173 1.06 1.43 -16.63
CA ASP A 173 1.19 2.38 -17.75
C ASP A 173 0.03 2.28 -18.76
N SER A 174 -1.22 2.17 -18.25
CA SER A 174 -2.44 1.99 -19.04
C SER A 174 -2.41 0.79 -19.98
N SER A 175 -1.77 -0.31 -19.57
CA SER A 175 -1.63 -1.55 -20.34
C SER A 175 -2.23 -2.76 -19.60
N LEU A 176 -3.27 -3.36 -20.16
CA LEU A 176 -3.83 -4.62 -19.65
C LEU A 176 -2.83 -5.78 -19.79
N GLY A 177 -1.92 -5.73 -20.77
CA GLY A 177 -0.82 -6.68 -20.90
C GLY A 177 0.15 -6.60 -19.73
N ALA A 178 0.49 -5.39 -19.28
CA ALA A 178 1.29 -5.18 -18.08
C ALA A 178 0.56 -5.71 -16.84
N LEU A 179 -0.73 -5.39 -16.64
CA LEU A 179 -1.55 -5.92 -15.55
C LEU A 179 -1.49 -7.46 -15.46
N ARG A 180 -1.72 -8.14 -16.59
CA ARG A 180 -1.63 -9.61 -16.68
C ARG A 180 -0.25 -10.14 -16.32
N THR A 181 0.79 -9.45 -16.73
CA THR A 181 2.18 -9.83 -16.42
C THR A 181 2.48 -9.67 -14.94
N LEU A 182 2.07 -8.56 -14.31
CA LEU A 182 2.22 -8.38 -12.87
C LEU A 182 1.49 -9.46 -12.06
N HIS A 183 0.29 -9.86 -12.49
CA HIS A 183 -0.43 -10.98 -11.86
C HIS A 183 0.36 -12.31 -11.98
N ARG A 184 0.92 -12.62 -13.15
CA ARG A 184 1.76 -13.82 -13.36
C ARG A 184 3.02 -13.79 -12.48
N LEU A 185 3.57 -12.62 -12.20
CA LEU A 185 4.71 -12.42 -11.30
C LEU A 185 4.34 -12.48 -9.82
N GLY A 186 3.07 -12.70 -9.49
CA GLY A 186 2.61 -12.94 -8.13
C GLY A 186 1.80 -11.83 -7.49
N ALA A 187 1.53 -10.70 -8.16
CA ALA A 187 0.66 -9.66 -7.63
C ALA A 187 -0.76 -10.21 -7.40
N ARG A 188 -1.35 -9.92 -6.23
CA ARG A 188 -2.67 -10.39 -5.84
C ARG A 188 -3.67 -9.27 -5.55
N TYR A 189 -3.20 -8.03 -5.45
CA TYR A 189 -4.04 -6.85 -5.58
C TYR A 189 -3.32 -5.74 -6.36
N MET A 190 -4.08 -4.78 -6.83
CA MET A 190 -3.57 -3.50 -7.33
C MET A 190 -4.49 -2.38 -6.87
N SER A 191 -3.91 -1.33 -6.24
CA SER A 191 -4.62 -0.08 -5.98
C SER A 191 -4.82 0.67 -7.31
N LEU A 192 -6.04 1.14 -7.57
CA LEU A 192 -6.36 1.77 -8.87
C LEU A 192 -5.63 3.10 -9.07
N THR A 193 -5.30 3.79 -7.98
CA THR A 193 -4.49 5.00 -7.95
C THR A 193 -3.57 5.00 -6.74
N HIS A 194 -2.56 5.86 -6.75
CA HIS A 194 -1.88 6.35 -5.55
C HIS A 194 -2.22 7.85 -5.37
N ASP A 195 -1.27 8.70 -4.99
CA ASP A 195 -1.46 10.15 -4.83
C ASP A 195 -1.38 10.92 -6.19
N CYS A 196 -1.78 10.28 -7.27
CA CYS A 196 -1.91 10.85 -8.59
C CYS A 196 -3.04 10.18 -9.36
N ASN A 197 -3.74 10.97 -10.21
CA ASN A 197 -4.66 10.39 -11.18
C ASN A 197 -3.89 9.51 -12.16
N THR A 198 -4.48 8.37 -12.53
CA THR A 198 -4.11 7.71 -13.78
C THR A 198 -4.92 8.33 -14.94
N PRO A 199 -4.62 8.02 -16.22
CA PRO A 199 -5.49 8.40 -17.32
C PRO A 199 -6.93 7.92 -17.20
N TRP A 200 -7.19 6.90 -16.36
CA TRP A 200 -8.44 6.14 -16.32
C TRP A 200 -9.08 6.02 -14.91
N ALA A 201 -8.47 6.60 -13.88
CA ALA A 201 -8.99 6.61 -12.50
C ALA A 201 -8.51 7.83 -11.74
N ASP A 202 -9.35 8.38 -10.87
CA ASP A 202 -9.06 9.57 -10.07
C ASP A 202 -8.64 9.19 -8.63
N THR A 203 -7.61 9.89 -8.13
CA THR A 203 -7.08 9.77 -6.76
C THR A 203 -7.92 10.53 -5.74
N TRP A 204 -7.82 10.17 -4.45
CA TRP A 204 -8.44 10.86 -3.31
C TRP A 204 -8.13 12.38 -3.25
N LEU A 205 -7.03 12.83 -3.84
CA LEU A 205 -6.66 14.24 -3.89
C LEU A 205 -7.69 15.10 -4.66
N VAL A 206 -8.49 14.47 -5.50
CA VAL A 206 -9.63 15.12 -6.19
C VAL A 206 -10.71 15.50 -5.17
N ASP A 207 -11.04 14.62 -4.23
CA ASP A 207 -12.08 14.85 -3.22
C ASP A 207 -11.76 16.00 -2.26
N VAL A 208 -10.47 16.31 -2.09
CA VAL A 208 -10.00 17.44 -1.27
C VAL A 208 -9.55 18.66 -2.09
N GLY A 209 -9.85 18.68 -3.37
CA GLY A 209 -9.61 19.82 -4.28
C GLY A 209 -8.14 20.12 -4.60
N LYS A 210 -7.22 19.18 -4.32
CA LYS A 210 -5.77 19.35 -4.60
C LYS A 210 -5.39 19.00 -6.03
N VAL A 211 -6.18 18.17 -6.69
CA VAL A 211 -5.98 17.73 -8.07
C VAL A 211 -7.34 17.80 -8.79
N GLN A 212 -7.35 18.24 -10.05
CA GLN A 212 -8.57 18.22 -10.85
C GLN A 212 -8.94 16.78 -11.25
N PRO A 213 -10.24 16.44 -11.28
CA PRO A 213 -10.67 15.13 -11.78
C PRO A 213 -10.30 14.99 -13.25
N ARG A 214 -9.91 13.78 -13.63
CA ARG A 214 -9.57 13.44 -15.01
C ARG A 214 -10.57 12.47 -15.63
N SER A 215 -10.97 11.46 -14.87
CA SER A 215 -11.88 10.40 -15.32
C SER A 215 -13.27 10.50 -14.71
N HIS A 216 -13.49 11.45 -13.80
CA HIS A 216 -14.71 11.57 -12.99
C HIS A 216 -15.12 10.23 -12.35
N GLY A 217 -14.14 9.51 -11.80
CA GLY A 217 -14.21 8.17 -11.29
C GLY A 217 -13.40 7.19 -12.16
N LEU A 218 -14.06 6.30 -12.87
CA LEU A 218 -13.43 5.37 -13.83
C LEU A 218 -13.85 5.70 -15.27
N SER A 219 -12.87 5.85 -16.15
CA SER A 219 -13.12 5.88 -17.59
C SER A 219 -13.58 4.50 -18.11
N THR A 220 -13.92 4.41 -19.38
CA THR A 220 -14.24 3.12 -20.02
C THR A 220 -13.10 2.13 -19.89
N PHE A 221 -11.86 2.57 -20.11
CA PHE A 221 -10.67 1.75 -19.91
C PHE A 221 -10.49 1.36 -18.43
N GLY A 222 -10.72 2.26 -17.47
CA GLY A 222 -10.67 1.96 -16.04
C GLY A 222 -11.65 0.85 -15.63
N LYS A 223 -12.85 0.86 -16.22
CA LYS A 223 -13.83 -0.23 -16.03
C LYS A 223 -13.34 -1.55 -16.62
N ALA A 224 -12.63 -1.53 -17.77
CA ALA A 224 -12.00 -2.71 -18.35
C ALA A 224 -10.87 -3.25 -17.45
N VAL A 225 -10.07 -2.37 -16.82
CA VAL A 225 -9.06 -2.77 -15.84
C VAL A 225 -9.71 -3.54 -14.67
N VAL A 226 -10.80 -3.03 -14.09
CA VAL A 226 -11.51 -3.70 -12.99
C VAL A 226 -12.04 -5.07 -13.43
N ARG A 227 -12.66 -5.18 -14.63
CA ARG A 227 -13.12 -6.46 -15.16
C ARG A 227 -11.98 -7.45 -15.39
N GLU A 228 -10.85 -6.99 -15.92
CA GLU A 228 -9.69 -7.85 -16.13
C GLU A 228 -9.08 -8.31 -14.80
N MET A 229 -9.04 -7.46 -13.77
CA MET A 229 -8.62 -7.87 -12.42
C MET A 229 -9.53 -8.98 -11.87
N ASN A 230 -10.85 -8.86 -12.02
CA ASN A 230 -11.80 -9.91 -11.63
C ASN A 230 -11.53 -11.22 -12.39
N ARG A 231 -11.33 -11.13 -13.73
CA ARG A 231 -11.02 -12.28 -14.56
C ARG A 231 -9.73 -13.00 -14.16
N LEU A 232 -8.72 -12.24 -13.73
CA LEU A 232 -7.43 -12.76 -13.28
C LEU A 232 -7.47 -13.38 -11.88
N GLY A 233 -8.47 -13.05 -11.05
CA GLY A 233 -8.43 -13.37 -9.62
C GLY A 233 -7.53 -12.42 -8.83
N MET A 234 -7.42 -11.16 -9.26
CA MET A 234 -6.70 -10.10 -8.58
C MET A 234 -7.68 -9.20 -7.83
N MET A 235 -7.48 -9.00 -6.52
CA MET A 235 -8.31 -8.10 -5.72
C MET A 235 -8.16 -6.65 -6.20
N VAL A 236 -9.30 -5.96 -6.31
CA VAL A 236 -9.32 -4.50 -6.60
C VAL A 236 -9.15 -3.77 -5.28
N ASP A 237 -8.07 -3.00 -5.16
CA ASP A 237 -7.80 -2.18 -3.99
C ASP A 237 -8.22 -0.73 -4.24
N LEU A 238 -9.03 -0.20 -3.34
CA LEU A 238 -9.60 1.14 -3.37
C LEU A 238 -8.89 2.14 -2.44
N SER A 239 -7.84 1.71 -1.73
CA SER A 239 -6.97 2.66 -1.02
C SER A 239 -6.42 3.69 -2.02
N HIS A 240 -6.33 4.96 -1.60
CA HIS A 240 -5.91 6.09 -2.44
C HIS A 240 -6.88 6.53 -3.56
N THR A 241 -8.02 5.88 -3.76
CA THR A 241 -8.97 6.30 -4.79
C THR A 241 -9.86 7.45 -4.34
N SER A 242 -10.36 8.24 -5.30
CA SER A 242 -11.46 9.16 -5.03
C SER A 242 -12.76 8.41 -4.71
N LEU A 243 -13.69 9.07 -4.03
CA LEU A 243 -15.02 8.50 -3.77
C LEU A 243 -15.72 8.11 -5.07
N ALA A 244 -15.61 8.94 -6.10
CA ALA A 244 -16.19 8.65 -7.42
C ALA A 244 -15.57 7.38 -8.04
N THR A 245 -14.24 7.21 -7.93
CA THR A 245 -13.55 5.99 -8.39
C THR A 245 -13.97 4.77 -7.60
N ALA A 246 -14.05 4.88 -6.27
CA ALA A 246 -14.47 3.77 -5.41
C ALA A 246 -15.91 3.30 -5.73
N HIS A 247 -16.85 4.22 -5.86
CA HIS A 247 -18.23 3.89 -6.23
C HIS A 247 -18.32 3.28 -7.63
N ALA A 248 -17.59 3.84 -8.61
CA ALA A 248 -17.55 3.28 -9.96
C ALA A 248 -16.96 1.86 -9.98
N ALA A 249 -15.90 1.60 -9.21
CA ALA A 249 -15.29 0.28 -9.09
C ALA A 249 -16.23 -0.74 -8.44
N LEU A 250 -16.93 -0.36 -7.36
CA LEU A 250 -17.95 -1.19 -6.72
C LEU A 250 -19.10 -1.54 -7.68
N GLY A 251 -19.50 -0.60 -8.54
CA GLY A 251 -20.55 -0.84 -9.53
C GLY A 251 -20.13 -1.75 -10.69
N VAL A 252 -18.83 -1.93 -10.92
CA VAL A 252 -18.29 -2.78 -12.01
C VAL A 252 -17.81 -4.13 -11.50
N SER A 253 -17.22 -4.17 -10.30
CA SER A 253 -16.60 -5.38 -9.76
C SER A 253 -17.63 -6.46 -9.47
N LYS A 254 -17.39 -7.67 -9.98
CA LYS A 254 -18.15 -8.88 -9.67
C LYS A 254 -17.61 -9.62 -8.46
N ALA A 255 -16.44 -9.23 -7.99
CA ALA A 255 -15.77 -9.79 -6.83
C ALA A 255 -15.75 -8.77 -5.68
N PRO A 256 -15.59 -9.23 -4.42
CA PRO A 256 -15.35 -8.33 -3.31
C PRO A 256 -14.09 -7.47 -3.55
N VAL A 257 -14.17 -6.21 -3.15
CA VAL A 257 -13.05 -5.26 -3.25
C VAL A 257 -12.45 -5.03 -1.86
N ILE A 258 -11.24 -4.43 -1.81
CA ILE A 258 -10.56 -4.15 -0.55
C ILE A 258 -10.18 -2.67 -0.45
N PHE A 259 -9.98 -2.22 0.78
CA PHE A 259 -9.12 -1.10 1.13
C PHE A 259 -7.93 -1.70 1.87
N SER A 260 -6.77 -1.78 1.23
CA SER A 260 -5.59 -2.45 1.78
C SER A 260 -5.02 -1.75 3.02
N HIS A 261 -5.23 -0.41 3.12
CA HIS A 261 -4.78 0.43 4.23
C HIS A 261 -5.56 1.75 4.25
N SER A 262 -6.67 1.80 4.98
CA SER A 262 -7.51 2.99 5.16
C SER A 262 -8.13 2.99 6.55
N ALA A 263 -8.72 4.10 6.98
CA ALA A 263 -9.38 4.22 8.28
C ALA A 263 -10.79 4.78 8.12
N ALA A 264 -11.53 4.99 9.21
CA ALA A 264 -12.90 5.51 9.17
C ALA A 264 -12.90 7.05 9.14
N LYS A 265 -13.57 7.64 8.14
CA LYS A 265 -13.64 9.10 7.96
C LYS A 265 -14.42 9.80 9.07
N GLN A 266 -15.41 9.15 9.64
CA GLN A 266 -16.22 9.68 10.73
C GLN A 266 -15.39 10.00 11.98
N LEU A 267 -14.32 9.25 12.23
CA LEU A 267 -13.44 9.46 13.39
C LEU A 267 -12.31 10.44 13.09
N CYS A 268 -11.87 10.48 11.83
CA CYS A 268 -10.82 11.39 11.39
C CYS A 268 -11.11 11.84 9.95
N ASP A 269 -11.53 13.09 9.78
CA ASP A 269 -11.91 13.66 8.48
C ASP A 269 -10.67 13.90 7.61
N HIS A 270 -10.17 12.82 7.04
CA HIS A 270 -9.08 12.82 6.08
C HIS A 270 -9.54 12.18 4.75
N GLY A 271 -9.04 12.69 3.61
CA GLY A 271 -9.43 12.19 2.29
C GLY A 271 -9.04 10.74 2.00
N ARG A 272 -8.07 10.19 2.75
CA ARG A 272 -7.66 8.77 2.67
C ARG A 272 -8.60 7.83 3.44
N ASN A 273 -9.50 8.36 4.26
CA ASN A 273 -10.40 7.59 5.10
C ASN A 273 -11.74 7.35 4.42
N VAL A 274 -12.36 6.23 4.76
CA VAL A 274 -13.58 5.71 4.13
C VAL A 274 -14.80 6.27 4.85
N PRO A 275 -15.73 6.97 4.17
CA PRO A 275 -16.97 7.45 4.76
C PRO A 275 -17.99 6.31 4.96
N ASP A 276 -18.95 6.52 5.88
CA ASP A 276 -19.88 5.50 6.31
C ASP A 276 -20.78 4.94 5.20
N GLU A 277 -21.17 5.78 4.23
CA GLU A 277 -21.93 5.32 3.05
C GLU A 277 -21.13 4.34 2.20
N LEU A 278 -19.83 4.58 2.06
CA LEU A 278 -18.94 3.69 1.32
C LEU A 278 -18.61 2.43 2.11
N LEU A 279 -18.52 2.51 3.46
CA LEU A 279 -18.40 1.32 4.33
C LEU A 279 -19.61 0.39 4.17
N LYS A 280 -20.84 0.94 4.12
CA LYS A 280 -22.08 0.16 3.89
C LYS A 280 -22.09 -0.48 2.51
N ALA A 281 -21.70 0.27 1.46
CA ALA A 281 -21.59 -0.26 0.10
C ALA A 281 -20.54 -1.38 0.01
N LEU A 282 -19.40 -1.23 0.68
CA LEU A 282 -18.36 -2.24 0.78
C LEU A 282 -18.86 -3.51 1.48
N ALA A 283 -19.58 -3.38 2.59
CA ALA A 283 -20.18 -4.51 3.29
C ALA A 283 -21.15 -5.29 2.39
N SER A 284 -21.97 -4.57 1.62
CA SER A 284 -22.90 -5.19 0.65
C SER A 284 -22.17 -5.91 -0.49
N ASN A 285 -20.99 -5.44 -0.88
CA ASN A 285 -20.10 -6.09 -1.87
C ASN A 285 -19.37 -7.31 -1.27
N GLY A 286 -19.35 -7.48 0.05
CA GLY A 286 -18.59 -8.51 0.75
C GLY A 286 -17.11 -8.16 0.94
N GLY A 287 -16.71 -6.92 0.68
CA GLY A 287 -15.35 -6.43 0.81
C GLY A 287 -14.92 -6.15 2.24
N ILE A 288 -13.68 -5.63 2.39
CA ILE A 288 -13.09 -5.31 3.69
C ILE A 288 -12.32 -3.98 3.67
N VAL A 289 -12.27 -3.33 4.83
CA VAL A 289 -11.33 -2.25 5.14
C VAL A 289 -10.27 -2.79 6.09
N MET A 290 -9.02 -2.72 5.69
CA MET A 290 -7.87 -3.02 6.53
C MET A 290 -7.36 -1.72 7.16
N ILE A 291 -7.43 -1.66 8.49
CA ILE A 291 -7.25 -0.42 9.24
C ILE A 291 -5.80 0.02 9.22
N ASN A 292 -5.56 1.23 8.73
CA ASN A 292 -4.26 1.91 8.70
C ASN A 292 -3.87 2.40 10.10
N PHE A 293 -2.56 2.45 10.41
CA PHE A 293 -2.06 2.89 11.71
C PHE A 293 -1.41 4.28 11.68
N TYR A 294 -1.37 4.94 10.53
CA TYR A 294 -0.77 6.26 10.40
C TYR A 294 -1.49 7.31 11.23
N ASN A 295 -0.73 8.01 12.11
CA ASN A 295 -1.30 9.00 13.03
C ASN A 295 -2.16 10.06 12.36
N LYS A 296 -1.81 10.49 11.13
CA LYS A 296 -2.59 11.50 10.40
C LYS A 296 -3.96 11.00 9.95
N PHE A 297 -4.13 9.66 9.78
CA PHE A 297 -5.38 9.08 9.36
C PHE A 297 -6.23 8.58 10.52
N THR A 298 -5.61 8.37 11.69
CA THR A 298 -6.30 7.80 12.85
C THR A 298 -6.56 8.81 13.95
N SER A 299 -5.77 9.89 14.08
CA SER A 299 -5.85 10.79 15.24
C SER A 299 -6.38 12.19 14.96
N CYS A 300 -6.30 12.73 13.75
CA CYS A 300 -6.81 14.07 13.35
C CYS A 300 -6.67 15.19 14.41
N GLY A 301 -5.52 15.25 15.11
CA GLY A 301 -5.22 16.29 16.11
C GLY A 301 -5.31 15.85 17.56
N GLY A 302 -5.74 14.61 17.84
CA GLY A 302 -5.66 14.00 19.16
C GLY A 302 -4.29 13.35 19.43
N ALA A 303 -4.07 12.88 20.66
CA ALA A 303 -2.89 12.08 21.00
C ALA A 303 -3.03 10.67 20.41
N PRO A 304 -2.13 10.25 19.51
CA PRO A 304 -2.22 8.93 18.89
C PRO A 304 -1.90 7.83 19.89
N SER A 305 -2.75 6.80 19.93
CA SER A 305 -2.61 5.66 20.83
C SER A 305 -3.14 4.37 20.18
N ILE A 306 -2.85 3.23 20.78
CA ILE A 306 -3.47 1.94 20.39
C ILE A 306 -5.00 2.04 20.47
N ALA A 307 -5.54 2.70 21.51
CA ALA A 307 -6.97 2.90 21.68
C ALA A 307 -7.56 3.70 20.51
N THR A 308 -6.89 4.74 20.02
CA THR A 308 -7.33 5.51 18.85
C THR A 308 -7.43 4.63 17.59
N VAL A 309 -6.48 3.72 17.36
CA VAL A 309 -6.57 2.77 16.26
C VAL A 309 -7.72 1.79 16.47
N ALA A 310 -7.89 1.28 17.70
CA ALA A 310 -8.98 0.36 18.03
C ALA A 310 -10.37 1.01 17.86
N ASP A 311 -10.50 2.35 18.05
CA ASP A 311 -11.74 3.07 17.76
C ASP A 311 -12.17 2.91 16.30
N HIS A 312 -11.23 2.90 15.36
CA HIS A 312 -11.53 2.67 13.93
C HIS A 312 -12.02 1.23 13.67
N PHE A 313 -11.46 0.24 14.37
CA PHE A 313 -11.98 -1.14 14.30
C PHE A 313 -13.42 -1.22 14.80
N ASP A 314 -13.72 -0.60 15.95
CA ASP A 314 -15.08 -0.56 16.52
C ASP A 314 -16.04 0.18 15.60
N HIS A 315 -15.63 1.31 15.02
CA HIS A 315 -16.48 2.09 14.12
C HIS A 315 -16.83 1.30 12.85
N VAL A 316 -15.83 0.74 12.15
CA VAL A 316 -16.08 -0.07 10.94
C VAL A 316 -16.95 -1.29 11.28
N LYS A 317 -16.67 -1.97 12.41
CA LYS A 317 -17.53 -3.06 12.91
C LYS A 317 -18.97 -2.61 13.12
N SER A 318 -19.18 -1.42 13.69
CA SER A 318 -20.52 -0.90 13.98
C SER A 318 -21.32 -0.55 12.72
N VAL A 319 -20.62 -0.04 11.66
CA VAL A 319 -21.27 0.44 10.42
C VAL A 319 -21.40 -0.66 9.38
N ALA A 320 -20.37 -1.50 9.22
CA ALA A 320 -20.26 -2.49 8.15
C ALA A 320 -20.24 -3.95 8.64
N GLY A 321 -20.23 -4.16 9.96
CA GLY A 321 -20.12 -5.48 10.56
C GLY A 321 -18.67 -5.95 10.72
N TYR A 322 -18.44 -6.90 11.63
CA TYR A 322 -17.10 -7.42 11.91
C TYR A 322 -16.46 -8.16 10.70
N THR A 323 -17.28 -8.61 9.77
CA THR A 323 -16.83 -9.28 8.54
C THR A 323 -16.17 -8.32 7.53
N ALA A 324 -16.27 -7.00 7.75
CA ALA A 324 -15.70 -5.98 6.89
C ALA A 324 -14.38 -5.37 7.43
N VAL A 325 -13.79 -5.93 8.48
CA VAL A 325 -12.63 -5.36 9.18
C VAL A 325 -11.39 -6.23 8.99
N GLY A 326 -10.22 -5.58 8.81
CA GLY A 326 -8.91 -6.23 8.77
C GLY A 326 -7.79 -5.30 9.24
N PHE A 327 -6.56 -5.76 9.16
CA PHE A 327 -5.33 -5.03 9.53
C PHE A 327 -4.58 -4.60 8.27
N GLY A 328 -4.23 -3.33 8.15
CA GLY A 328 -3.45 -2.78 7.04
C GLY A 328 -2.51 -1.69 7.52
N SER A 329 -1.44 -2.08 8.21
CA SER A 329 -0.63 -1.24 9.09
C SER A 329 0.03 -0.05 8.43
N ASP A 330 0.48 -0.18 7.19
CA ASP A 330 1.26 0.81 6.44
C ASP A 330 2.67 1.04 7.05
N PHE A 331 3.23 0.00 7.71
CA PHE A 331 4.61 0.08 8.19
C PHE A 331 5.58 0.29 7.05
N ASP A 332 6.60 1.09 7.31
CA ASP A 332 7.63 1.54 6.35
C ASP A 332 7.12 2.45 5.22
N GLY A 333 5.80 2.70 5.09
CA GLY A 333 5.20 3.63 4.11
C GLY A 333 4.99 5.04 4.68
N VAL A 334 4.83 5.15 6.01
CA VAL A 334 4.52 6.42 6.68
C VAL A 334 5.45 6.71 7.85
N MET A 335 5.45 7.99 8.30
CA MET A 335 6.49 8.51 9.18
C MET A 335 6.14 8.44 10.67
N SER A 336 4.88 8.21 11.05
CA SER A 336 4.47 8.28 12.45
C SER A 336 3.37 7.30 12.80
N PHE A 337 3.54 6.64 13.92
CA PHE A 337 2.65 5.61 14.45
C PHE A 337 2.30 5.88 15.91
N PRO A 338 1.18 5.34 16.41
CA PRO A 338 0.82 5.44 17.81
C PRO A 338 1.84 4.72 18.70
N ASP A 339 1.94 5.20 19.96
CA ASP A 339 2.73 4.50 20.96
C ASP A 339 2.22 3.06 21.12
N GLY A 340 3.16 2.09 21.13
CA GLY A 340 2.86 0.66 21.17
C GLY A 340 2.64 0.01 19.79
N LEU A 341 2.49 0.80 18.70
CA LEU A 341 2.32 0.30 17.32
C LEU A 341 3.40 0.85 16.37
N LYS A 342 4.62 1.05 16.86
CA LYS A 342 5.71 1.67 16.07
C LYS A 342 6.34 0.71 15.06
N ASP A 343 6.10 -0.56 15.19
CA ASP A 343 6.60 -1.62 14.33
C ASP A 343 5.71 -2.89 14.45
N PRO A 344 5.91 -3.90 13.61
CA PRO A 344 5.08 -5.11 13.61
C PRO A 344 4.97 -5.83 14.95
N SER A 345 5.94 -5.69 15.87
CA SER A 345 5.88 -6.33 17.18
C SER A 345 4.75 -5.82 18.08
N GLY A 346 4.10 -4.72 17.70
CA GLY A 346 2.98 -4.12 18.41
C GLY A 346 1.62 -4.77 18.15
N PHE A 347 1.44 -5.60 17.13
CA PHE A 347 0.15 -6.21 16.82
C PHE A 347 -0.53 -6.91 18.03
N PRO A 348 0.18 -7.70 18.87
CA PRO A 348 -0.45 -8.33 20.03
C PRO A 348 -1.06 -7.33 21.02
N LEU A 349 -0.47 -6.14 21.14
CA LEU A 349 -1.01 -5.07 22.01
C LEU A 349 -2.34 -4.54 21.47
N LEU A 350 -2.47 -4.36 20.15
CA LEU A 350 -3.72 -3.95 19.52
C LEU A 350 -4.79 -5.03 19.65
N VAL A 351 -4.43 -6.31 19.47
CA VAL A 351 -5.38 -7.42 19.67
C VAL A 351 -5.85 -7.48 21.13
N ALA A 352 -4.95 -7.28 22.11
CA ALA A 352 -5.30 -7.20 23.52
C ALA A 352 -6.24 -6.03 23.81
N GLU A 353 -6.08 -4.89 23.14
CA GLU A 353 -7.02 -3.78 23.24
C GLU A 353 -8.42 -4.13 22.70
N LEU A 354 -8.50 -4.82 21.56
CA LEU A 354 -9.80 -5.30 21.04
C LEU A 354 -10.44 -6.32 22.00
N VAL A 355 -9.66 -7.17 22.67
CA VAL A 355 -10.17 -8.05 23.74
C VAL A 355 -10.77 -7.23 24.91
N ARG A 356 -10.06 -6.16 25.38
CA ARG A 356 -10.59 -5.27 26.43
C ARG A 356 -11.91 -4.60 26.00
N ARG A 357 -12.10 -4.36 24.69
CA ARG A 357 -13.31 -3.80 24.08
C ARG A 357 -14.41 -4.86 23.85
N ARG A 358 -14.19 -6.08 24.36
CA ARG A 358 -15.16 -7.19 24.31
C ARG A 358 -15.43 -7.72 22.89
N TRP A 359 -14.43 -7.63 22.01
CA TRP A 359 -14.46 -8.43 20.78
C TRP A 359 -14.39 -9.91 21.17
N ASN A 360 -15.32 -10.71 20.67
CA ASN A 360 -15.32 -12.14 20.92
C ASN A 360 -14.34 -12.89 19.98
N ASP A 361 -14.11 -14.17 20.26
CA ASP A 361 -13.17 -15.01 19.51
C ASP A 361 -13.47 -15.04 18.01
N THR A 362 -14.76 -15.13 17.62
CA THR A 362 -15.19 -15.17 16.22
C THR A 362 -14.85 -13.86 15.51
N GLU A 363 -15.16 -12.74 16.13
CA GLU A 363 -14.88 -11.40 15.59
C GLU A 363 -13.37 -11.15 15.45
N LEU A 364 -12.59 -11.52 16.47
CA LEU A 364 -11.12 -11.38 16.45
C LEU A 364 -10.50 -12.25 15.35
N LYS A 365 -10.85 -13.52 15.25
CA LYS A 365 -10.34 -14.42 14.21
C LYS A 365 -10.73 -13.97 12.81
N ALA A 366 -11.93 -13.41 12.64
CA ALA A 366 -12.37 -12.82 11.39
C ALA A 366 -11.49 -11.61 11.01
N ALA A 367 -11.31 -10.65 11.94
CA ALA A 367 -10.50 -9.45 11.70
C ALA A 367 -9.02 -9.78 11.48
N LEU A 368 -8.44 -10.71 12.23
CA LEU A 368 -7.02 -11.09 12.10
C LEU A 368 -6.65 -11.50 10.67
N GLY A 369 -7.51 -12.28 10.02
CA GLY A 369 -7.22 -12.72 8.66
C GLY A 369 -8.35 -13.50 8.00
N GLY A 370 -9.33 -13.97 8.79
CA GLY A 370 -10.48 -14.73 8.27
C GLY A 370 -11.25 -13.97 7.18
N ASN A 371 -11.44 -12.65 7.37
CA ASN A 371 -12.13 -11.81 6.40
C ASN A 371 -11.34 -11.65 5.09
N LEU A 372 -10.02 -11.42 5.17
CA LEU A 372 -9.19 -11.31 3.97
C LEU A 372 -9.10 -12.64 3.22
N LEU A 373 -8.97 -13.76 3.94
CA LEU A 373 -8.97 -15.10 3.32
C LEU A 373 -10.29 -15.36 2.60
N ARG A 374 -11.44 -15.00 3.19
CA ARG A 374 -12.74 -15.09 2.54
C ARG A 374 -12.80 -14.24 1.26
N VAL A 375 -12.32 -13.00 1.31
CA VAL A 375 -12.29 -12.12 0.13
C VAL A 375 -11.41 -12.74 -0.96
N MET A 376 -10.21 -13.21 -0.63
CA MET A 376 -9.33 -13.87 -1.61
C MET A 376 -10.00 -15.09 -2.24
N GLU A 377 -10.63 -15.98 -1.43
CA GLU A 377 -11.33 -17.17 -1.92
C GLU A 377 -12.48 -16.80 -2.87
N GLN A 378 -13.24 -15.74 -2.56
CA GLN A 378 -14.32 -15.26 -3.43
C GLN A 378 -13.79 -14.63 -4.72
N VAL A 379 -12.69 -13.88 -4.68
CA VAL A 379 -12.03 -13.33 -5.87
C VAL A 379 -11.48 -14.45 -6.75
N GLU A 380 -10.86 -15.47 -6.16
CA GLU A 380 -10.40 -16.68 -6.86
C GLU A 380 -11.58 -17.46 -7.48
N GLU A 381 -12.71 -17.56 -6.78
CA GLU A 381 -13.92 -18.20 -7.27
C GLU A 381 -14.52 -17.46 -8.47
N VAL A 382 -14.65 -16.13 -8.38
CA VAL A 382 -15.10 -15.29 -9.49
C VAL A 382 -14.20 -15.52 -10.72
N SER A 383 -12.89 -15.59 -10.56
CA SER A 383 -11.97 -15.87 -11.67
C SER A 383 -12.17 -17.26 -12.28
N ARG A 384 -12.36 -18.29 -11.45
CA ARG A 384 -12.62 -19.67 -11.95
C ARG A 384 -13.93 -19.79 -12.72
N ASN A 385 -14.95 -19.06 -12.29
CA ASN A 385 -16.29 -19.08 -12.87
C ASN A 385 -16.47 -18.00 -13.96
N HIS A 386 -15.41 -17.27 -14.30
CA HIS A 386 -15.48 -16.14 -15.20
C HIS A 386 -15.69 -16.60 -16.64
N SER A 387 -16.80 -16.21 -17.25
CA SER A 387 -17.18 -16.54 -18.62
C SER A 387 -16.79 -15.44 -19.64
N GLU A 388 -16.30 -14.31 -19.18
CA GLU A 388 -15.93 -13.19 -20.05
C GLU A 388 -14.58 -13.44 -20.72
N ASN A 389 -14.46 -12.98 -21.97
CA ASN A 389 -13.21 -13.03 -22.70
C ASN A 389 -12.15 -12.12 -22.05
N VAL A 390 -10.89 -12.37 -22.39
CA VAL A 390 -9.78 -11.48 -22.06
C VAL A 390 -10.12 -10.07 -22.53
N GLN A 391 -9.96 -9.08 -21.63
CA GLN A 391 -10.14 -7.69 -22.03
C GLN A 391 -8.96 -7.28 -22.92
N GLU A 392 -9.25 -6.85 -24.13
CA GLU A 392 -8.23 -6.46 -25.12
C GLU A 392 -8.27 -4.95 -25.44
N ASP A 393 -9.04 -4.21 -24.64
CA ASP A 393 -9.20 -2.77 -24.83
C ASP A 393 -7.85 -2.05 -24.75
N LEU A 394 -7.58 -1.22 -25.75
CA LEU A 394 -6.54 -0.21 -25.66
C LEU A 394 -7.12 1.05 -25.06
N ILE A 395 -6.34 1.73 -24.24
CA ILE A 395 -6.76 3.04 -23.77
C ILE A 395 -6.90 4.01 -24.96
N PRO A 396 -8.02 4.74 -25.10
CA PRO A 396 -8.17 5.76 -26.15
C PRO A 396 -7.05 6.81 -26.06
N VAL A 397 -6.55 7.23 -27.23
CA VAL A 397 -5.40 8.16 -27.30
C VAL A 397 -5.71 9.52 -26.65
N ASP A 398 -6.94 9.98 -26.73
CA ASP A 398 -7.43 11.21 -26.11
C ASP A 398 -7.48 11.12 -24.58
N GLU A 399 -7.68 9.92 -24.01
CA GLU A 399 -7.57 9.70 -22.56
C GLU A 399 -6.13 9.80 -22.04
N LEU A 400 -5.11 9.53 -22.89
CA LEU A 400 -3.69 9.61 -22.49
C LEU A 400 -3.20 11.05 -22.25
N GLY A 401 -3.81 12.04 -22.90
CA GLY A 401 -3.49 13.46 -22.70
C GLY A 401 -2.03 13.81 -23.04
N PRO A 402 -1.40 14.72 -22.28
CA PRO A 402 -0.03 15.21 -22.57
C PRO A 402 1.07 14.15 -22.41
N GLU A 403 0.76 13.01 -21.84
CA GLU A 403 1.71 11.90 -21.59
C GLU A 403 2.15 11.20 -22.87
N LEU A 404 1.49 11.50 -24.01
CA LEU A 404 1.83 10.98 -25.34
C LEU A 404 3.27 11.30 -25.76
N LYS A 405 3.85 12.39 -25.29
CA LYS A 405 5.18 12.86 -25.73
C LYS A 405 6.31 11.85 -25.46
N CYS A 406 6.15 10.99 -24.49
CA CYS A 406 7.16 9.97 -24.11
C CYS A 406 6.85 8.58 -24.70
N ARG A 407 5.79 8.46 -25.52
CA ARG A 407 5.35 7.19 -26.10
C ARG A 407 5.69 7.12 -27.59
N THR A 408 6.07 5.93 -28.05
CA THR A 408 6.25 5.68 -29.48
C THR A 408 4.90 5.31 -30.12
N ALA A 409 4.73 5.65 -31.40
CA ALA A 409 3.55 5.26 -32.18
C ALA A 409 3.37 3.71 -32.26
N TYR A 410 4.46 2.95 -32.11
CA TYR A 410 4.40 1.48 -32.11
C TYR A 410 3.55 0.93 -30.96
N GLY A 411 3.66 1.54 -29.76
CA GLY A 411 2.85 1.14 -28.59
C GLY A 411 1.37 1.56 -28.69
N HIS A 412 1.03 2.48 -29.60
CA HIS A 412 -0.32 2.99 -29.81
C HIS A 412 -0.60 3.10 -31.30
N PRO A 413 -1.04 2.02 -31.96
CA PRO A 413 -1.30 2.02 -33.41
C PRO A 413 -2.23 3.14 -33.89
N GLN A 414 -3.12 3.62 -33.02
CA GLN A 414 -4.02 4.74 -33.28
C GLN A 414 -3.28 6.09 -33.46
N MET A 415 -2.03 6.20 -33.00
CA MET A 415 -1.19 7.39 -33.17
C MET A 415 -0.40 7.40 -34.48
N VAL A 416 -0.39 6.28 -35.22
CA VAL A 416 0.22 6.26 -36.54
C VAL A 416 -0.67 7.15 -37.43
N PRO A 417 -0.16 8.27 -37.98
CA PRO A 417 -0.93 9.06 -38.92
C PRO A 417 -1.39 8.13 -40.03
N SER A 418 -2.71 8.06 -40.27
CA SER A 418 -3.20 7.41 -41.49
C SER A 418 -2.40 8.02 -42.62
N ARG A 419 -1.63 7.19 -43.32
CA ARG A 419 -0.99 7.67 -44.57
C ARG A 419 -2.12 8.29 -45.37
N SER A 420 -2.13 9.61 -45.46
CA SER A 420 -3.03 10.31 -46.36
C SER A 420 -2.93 9.60 -47.68
N ARG A 421 -4.04 9.03 -48.16
CA ARG A 421 -4.14 8.58 -49.55
C ARG A 421 -3.66 9.77 -50.35
N ALA A 422 -2.41 9.71 -50.79
CA ALA A 422 -1.93 10.63 -51.77
C ALA A 422 -2.95 10.55 -52.92
N SER A 423 -3.70 11.64 -53.08
CA SER A 423 -4.62 11.78 -54.21
C SER A 423 -3.86 11.39 -55.45
N ARG A 424 -4.28 10.33 -56.10
CA ARG A 424 -3.85 10.04 -57.47
C ARG A 424 -4.36 11.20 -58.31
N GLY A 425 -3.58 12.28 -58.32
CA GLY A 425 -3.73 13.30 -59.37
C GLY A 425 -3.39 12.66 -60.70
N HIS A 426 -4.38 12.57 -61.56
CA HIS A 426 -4.18 12.29 -62.97
C HIS A 426 -3.34 13.44 -63.54
N GLY A 427 -2.08 13.17 -63.79
CA GLY A 427 -1.15 13.99 -64.56
C GLY A 427 -0.47 13.15 -65.58
N ALA A 428 -0.99 13.22 -66.82
CA ALA A 428 -0.44 12.52 -67.98
C ALA A 428 0.91 13.13 -68.37
N HIS A 429 1.74 12.23 -68.94
CA HIS A 429 2.85 12.50 -69.83
C HIS A 429 4.02 13.39 -69.39
N GLN A 430 5.15 12.73 -69.10
CA GLN A 430 6.38 12.97 -69.90
C GLN A 430 7.33 11.77 -69.72
N LEU A 431 7.36 10.95 -70.79
CA LEU A 431 8.43 9.98 -71.07
C LEU A 431 9.70 10.77 -71.38
N LEU A 432 10.72 10.66 -70.60
CA LEU A 432 12.06 11.06 -71.01
C LEU A 432 13.03 9.90 -70.73
N LEU A 433 13.43 9.30 -71.84
CA LEU A 433 14.50 8.31 -72.01
C LEU A 433 15.81 8.82 -71.39
N VAL A 434 16.36 8.12 -70.44
CA VAL A 434 17.80 8.10 -70.18
C VAL A 434 18.23 6.67 -69.82
N LEU A 435 18.77 5.98 -70.79
CA LEU A 435 19.68 4.84 -70.72
C LEU A 435 20.86 5.23 -71.61
N PRO A 436 22.08 4.71 -71.51
CA PRO A 436 22.76 3.90 -70.49
C PRO A 436 24.17 4.46 -70.17
N SER A 437 24.60 4.45 -68.95
CA SER A 437 26.00 4.65 -68.61
C SER A 437 26.43 3.82 -67.40
N LEU A 438 26.17 2.52 -67.41
CA LEU A 438 26.62 1.62 -66.34
C LEU A 438 27.07 0.26 -66.92
N LEU A 439 27.83 0.25 -68.01
CA LEU A 439 28.42 -0.98 -68.57
C LEU A 439 29.90 -0.81 -68.98
N LEU A 440 30.69 0.06 -68.31
CA LEU A 440 32.10 0.22 -68.60
C LEU A 440 33.03 0.27 -67.36
N ALA A 441 32.61 -0.32 -66.24
CA ALA A 441 33.42 -0.34 -65.00
C ALA A 441 33.67 -1.76 -64.44
N LEU A 442 33.49 -2.82 -65.25
CA LEU A 442 33.68 -4.21 -64.80
C LEU A 442 34.68 -5.00 -65.66
N MET A 443 35.53 -4.35 -66.44
CA MET A 443 36.58 -5.03 -67.21
C MET A 443 37.95 -4.33 -67.04
N SER A 444 38.41 -4.09 -65.81
CA SER A 444 39.80 -3.66 -65.59
C SER A 444 40.19 -3.87 -64.15
N ALA A 445 40.33 -5.11 -63.74
CA ALA A 445 41.12 -5.52 -62.56
C ALA A 445 41.26 -7.04 -62.53
N ARG A 446 41.94 -7.58 -63.54
CA ARG A 446 42.69 -8.83 -63.44
C ARG A 446 44.07 -8.50 -63.99
N ASP A 447 45.05 -8.76 -63.13
CA ASP A 447 46.49 -8.87 -63.32
C ASP A 447 47.25 -7.84 -62.46
N ALA A 448 47.77 -8.31 -61.36
CA ALA A 448 49.13 -8.28 -60.87
C ALA A 448 49.19 -8.62 -59.37
N HIS A 449 49.64 -9.83 -59.14
CA HIS A 449 50.75 -10.28 -58.26
C HIS A 449 50.99 -9.59 -56.92
N SER A 450 51.03 -10.26 -55.87
CA SER A 450 51.81 -11.28 -55.18
C SER A 450 51.39 -11.28 -53.71
#